data_904c9983af5502bcf08bde7988095fd3
#
_entry.id   904c9983af5502bcf08bde7988095fd3
#
_cell.length_a   1.000
_cell.length_b   1.000
_cell.length_c   1.000
_cell.angle_alpha   90.00
_cell.angle_beta   90.00
_cell.angle_gamma   90.00
#
_symmetry.space_group_name_H-M   'P 1'
#
loop_
_entity.id
_entity.type
_entity.pdbx_description
1 polymer ?
#
loop_
_entity_poly.entity_id
_entity_poly.type
_entity_poly.pdbx_seq_one_letter_code
_entity_poly.pdbx_strand_id
1 'polypeptide(L)'
;MAVIVPPIKSQGIKTKLVPWINDVIFRSGIDLVNANWIEPFFGTGVVGINSPLGGRRIVGDSNPHVINFYNSIKSGIVTPQSMREYLQREGELLERAGDTGY
;
A
#
# COMPACT_ATOMS: atom_id res chain seq x y z
N MET A 1 2.12 -9.65 -15.37
CA MET A 1 1.63 -8.38 -14.78
C MET A 1 2.62 -7.91 -13.73
N ALA A 2 3.03 -6.65 -13.82
CA ALA A 2 3.87 -6.05 -12.80
C ALA A 2 3.04 -5.73 -11.56
N VAL A 3 3.56 -6.09 -10.38
CA VAL A 3 2.90 -5.80 -9.11
C VAL A 3 3.38 -4.45 -8.58
N ILE A 4 2.43 -3.56 -8.30
CA ILE A 4 2.73 -2.28 -7.67
C ILE A 4 3.01 -2.52 -6.19
N VAL A 5 4.22 -2.18 -5.75
CA VAL A 5 4.63 -2.37 -4.35
C VAL A 5 4.44 -1.05 -3.60
N PRO A 6 3.67 -1.06 -2.49
CA PRO A 6 3.49 0.15 -1.68
C PRO A 6 4.79 0.64 -1.06
N PRO A 7 4.90 1.95 -0.76
CA PRO A 7 6.09 2.51 -0.13
C PRO A 7 6.27 2.12 1.34
N ILE A 8 5.22 1.59 1.98
CA ILE A 8 5.28 1.12 3.37
C ILE A 8 5.77 -0.31 3.39
N LYS A 9 6.73 -0.61 4.27
CA LYS A 9 7.18 -1.97 4.53
C LYS A 9 6.60 -2.48 5.84
N SER A 10 6.17 -3.75 5.83
CA SER A 10 5.64 -4.42 7.00
C SER A 10 5.93 -5.90 6.90
N GLN A 11 5.99 -6.57 8.04
CA GLN A 11 6.07 -8.04 8.06
C GLN A 11 4.80 -8.64 7.46
N GLY A 12 4.96 -9.74 6.74
CA GLY A 12 3.83 -10.45 6.15
C GLY A 12 3.26 -9.80 4.90
N ILE A 13 4.01 -8.90 4.26
CA ILE A 13 3.58 -8.34 2.97
C ILE A 13 3.36 -9.46 1.95
N LYS A 14 2.25 -9.38 1.23
CA LYS A 14 1.76 -10.44 0.35
C LYS A 14 2.10 -10.21 -1.13
N THR A 15 3.18 -9.50 -1.42
CA THR A 15 3.56 -9.15 -2.80
C THR A 15 3.63 -10.38 -3.71
N LYS A 16 4.21 -11.47 -3.24
CA LYS A 16 4.37 -12.71 -4.01
C LYS A 16 3.04 -13.44 -4.25
N LEU A 17 2.03 -13.18 -3.42
CA LEU A 17 0.71 -13.79 -3.52
C LEU A 17 -0.23 -13.04 -4.45
N VAL A 18 0.06 -11.77 -4.76
CA VAL A 18 -0.82 -10.93 -5.57
C VAL A 18 -1.18 -11.54 -6.93
N PRO A 19 -0.23 -12.06 -7.73
CA PRO A 19 -0.60 -12.67 -9.00
C PRO A 19 -1.55 -13.85 -8.86
N TRP A 20 -1.37 -14.69 -7.83
CA TRP A 20 -2.25 -15.82 -7.56
C TRP A 20 -3.65 -15.35 -7.12
N ILE A 21 -3.72 -14.37 -6.22
CA ILE A 21 -4.99 -13.81 -5.74
C ILE A 21 -5.77 -13.22 -6.93
N ASN A 22 -5.11 -12.45 -7.78
CA ASN A 22 -5.75 -11.84 -8.93
C ASN A 22 -6.21 -12.90 -9.95
N ASP A 23 -5.45 -13.97 -10.14
CA ASP A 23 -5.84 -15.07 -11.00
C ASP A 23 -7.12 -15.76 -10.50
N VAL A 24 -7.22 -16.01 -9.19
CA VAL A 24 -8.43 -16.56 -8.58
C VAL A 24 -9.63 -15.63 -8.82
N ILE A 25 -9.45 -14.33 -8.68
CA ILE A 25 -10.50 -13.35 -8.93
C ILE A 25 -10.96 -13.41 -10.40
N PHE A 26 -10.03 -13.42 -11.35
CA PHE A 26 -10.37 -13.53 -12.78
C PHE A 26 -11.15 -14.79 -13.12
N ARG A 27 -10.82 -15.90 -12.46
CA ARG A 27 -11.49 -17.20 -12.71
C ARG A 27 -12.83 -17.34 -11.99
N SER A 28 -13.14 -16.48 -11.02
CA SER A 28 -14.34 -16.61 -10.18
C SER A 28 -15.63 -16.23 -10.88
N GLY A 29 -15.58 -15.54 -12.02
CA GLY A 29 -16.75 -15.03 -12.71
C GLY A 29 -17.34 -13.75 -12.12
N ILE A 30 -16.65 -13.12 -11.19
CA ILE A 30 -17.07 -11.83 -10.60
C ILE A 30 -17.08 -10.75 -11.67
N ASP A 31 -18.04 -9.82 -11.58
CA ASP A 31 -18.06 -8.60 -12.41
C ASP A 31 -16.89 -7.69 -12.06
N LEU A 32 -15.84 -7.74 -12.88
CA LEU A 32 -14.60 -6.99 -12.63
C LEU A 32 -14.79 -5.47 -12.71
N VAL A 33 -15.81 -4.99 -13.41
CA VAL A 33 -16.05 -3.56 -13.60
C VAL A 33 -16.72 -2.94 -12.38
N ASN A 34 -17.72 -3.62 -11.82
CA ASN A 34 -18.60 -3.06 -10.80
C ASN A 34 -18.40 -3.61 -9.40
N ALA A 35 -17.75 -4.77 -9.25
CA ALA A 35 -17.54 -5.36 -7.94
C ALA A 35 -16.66 -4.48 -7.05
N ASN A 36 -17.01 -4.44 -5.77
CA ASN A 36 -16.25 -3.70 -4.76
C ASN A 36 -15.19 -4.58 -4.12
N TRP A 37 -14.12 -3.95 -3.68
CA TRP A 37 -13.08 -4.60 -2.89
C TRP A 37 -13.23 -4.20 -1.42
N ILE A 38 -13.36 -5.18 -0.54
CA ILE A 38 -13.46 -4.95 0.90
C ILE A 38 -12.32 -5.73 1.57
N GLU A 39 -11.46 -5.01 2.27
CA GLU A 39 -10.27 -5.60 2.91
C GLU A 39 -10.10 -5.03 4.32
N PRO A 40 -10.55 -5.77 5.36
CA PRO A 40 -10.46 -5.29 6.74
C PRO A 40 -9.04 -5.35 7.31
N PHE A 41 -8.15 -6.14 6.72
CA PHE A 41 -6.74 -6.29 7.14
C PHE A 41 -5.82 -5.80 6.03
N PHE A 42 -5.88 -4.50 5.76
CA PHE A 42 -5.24 -3.91 4.59
C PHE A 42 -3.71 -3.98 4.62
N GLY A 43 -3.10 -3.83 5.81
CA GLY A 43 -1.65 -3.85 5.98
C GLY A 43 -0.97 -2.79 5.12
N THR A 44 0.03 -3.20 4.33
CA THR A 44 0.71 -2.29 3.40
C THR A 44 -0.13 -1.91 2.20
N GLY A 45 -1.25 -2.59 1.98
CA GLY A 45 -2.15 -2.32 0.88
C GLY A 45 -1.80 -3.00 -0.44
N VAL A 46 -0.78 -3.87 -0.46
CA VAL A 46 -0.31 -4.47 -1.72
C VAL A 46 -1.39 -5.26 -2.45
N VAL A 47 -2.27 -5.95 -1.73
CA VAL A 47 -3.35 -6.74 -2.35
C VAL A 47 -4.43 -5.82 -2.92
N GLY A 48 -4.96 -4.90 -2.11
CA GLY A 48 -6.04 -4.00 -2.53
C GLY A 48 -5.63 -3.02 -3.62
N ILE A 49 -4.40 -2.50 -3.57
CA ILE A 49 -3.86 -1.60 -4.60
C ILE A 49 -3.79 -2.30 -5.96
N ASN A 50 -3.44 -3.59 -5.97
CA ASN A 50 -3.31 -4.38 -7.19
C ASN A 50 -4.58 -5.13 -7.57
N SER A 51 -5.69 -4.95 -6.85
CA SER A 51 -6.97 -5.60 -7.15
C SER A 51 -7.49 -5.19 -8.52
N PRO A 52 -7.96 -6.15 -9.36
CA PRO A 52 -8.50 -5.85 -10.67
C PRO A 52 -9.93 -5.28 -10.65
N LEU A 53 -10.57 -5.19 -9.48
CA LEU A 53 -11.96 -4.76 -9.37
C LEU A 53 -12.10 -3.25 -9.57
N GLY A 54 -13.05 -2.84 -10.42
CA GLY A 54 -13.27 -1.44 -10.79
C GLY A 54 -14.22 -0.66 -9.87
N GLY A 55 -14.86 -1.33 -8.91
CA GLY A 55 -15.75 -0.68 -7.95
C GLY A 55 -14.99 0.05 -6.84
N ARG A 56 -15.66 0.27 -5.72
CA ARG A 56 -15.05 0.94 -4.58
C ARG A 56 -14.07 0.02 -3.86
N ARG A 57 -13.03 0.62 -3.30
CA ARG A 57 -12.12 -0.05 -2.37
C ARG A 57 -12.40 0.44 -0.97
N ILE A 58 -12.92 -0.44 -0.12
CA ILE A 58 -13.21 -0.17 1.28
C ILE A 58 -12.22 -0.97 2.10
N VAL A 59 -11.30 -0.27 2.74
CA VAL A 59 -10.18 -0.91 3.43
C VAL A 59 -10.11 -0.46 4.88
N GLY A 60 -9.63 -1.34 5.74
CA GLY A 60 -9.42 -1.06 7.14
C GLY A 60 -8.17 -1.77 7.64
N ASP A 61 -7.65 -1.30 8.75
CA ASP A 61 -6.55 -1.94 9.45
C ASP A 61 -6.58 -1.52 10.92
N SER A 62 -6.17 -2.40 11.81
CA SER A 62 -6.08 -2.10 13.23
C SER A 62 -4.92 -1.16 13.56
N ASN A 63 -3.96 -1.03 12.67
CA ASN A 63 -2.82 -0.13 12.86
C ASN A 63 -3.19 1.30 12.39
N PRO A 64 -3.35 2.27 13.31
CA PRO A 64 -3.75 3.62 12.93
C PRO A 64 -2.70 4.34 12.09
N HIS A 65 -1.44 3.97 12.18
CA HIS A 65 -0.37 4.59 11.38
C HIS A 65 -0.52 4.24 9.89
N VAL A 66 -0.91 3.02 9.57
CA VAL A 66 -1.20 2.60 8.19
C VAL A 66 -2.35 3.43 7.61
N ILE A 67 -3.44 3.54 8.35
CA ILE A 67 -4.63 4.28 7.91
C ILE A 67 -4.32 5.77 7.76
N ASN A 68 -3.60 6.36 8.71
CA ASN A 68 -3.19 7.76 8.65
C ASN A 68 -2.29 8.04 7.44
N PHE A 69 -1.38 7.14 7.12
CA PHE A 69 -0.53 7.27 5.94
C PHE A 69 -1.35 7.34 4.65
N TYR A 70 -2.27 6.39 4.44
CA TYR A 70 -3.09 6.37 3.23
C TYR A 70 -4.08 7.52 3.16
N ASN A 71 -4.66 7.93 4.28
CA ASN A 71 -5.53 9.11 4.32
C ASN A 71 -4.76 10.40 4.00
N SER A 72 -3.51 10.50 4.44
CA SER A 72 -2.65 11.64 4.12
C SER A 72 -2.33 11.73 2.63
N ILE A 73 -2.10 10.58 1.98
CA ILE A 73 -1.91 10.52 0.53
C ILE A 73 -3.20 10.94 -0.19
N LYS A 74 -4.33 10.40 0.22
CA LYS A 74 -5.65 10.68 -0.38
C LYS A 74 -6.02 12.17 -0.28
N SER A 75 -5.68 12.82 0.84
CA SER A 75 -5.96 14.24 1.06
C SER A 75 -4.96 15.18 0.37
N GLY A 76 -3.87 14.65 -0.18
CA GLY A 76 -2.82 15.44 -0.82
C GLY A 76 -1.82 16.09 0.14
N ILE A 77 -1.91 15.80 1.44
CA ILE A 77 -0.94 16.32 2.44
C ILE A 77 0.43 15.68 2.22
N VAL A 78 0.45 14.38 1.87
CA VAL A 78 1.67 13.66 1.55
C VAL A 78 1.70 13.37 0.06
N THR A 79 2.75 13.81 -0.61
CA THR A 79 3.00 13.54 -2.02
C THR A 79 4.29 12.74 -2.18
N PRO A 80 4.54 12.12 -3.35
CA PRO A 80 5.82 11.46 -3.59
C PRO A 80 7.02 12.39 -3.35
N GLN A 81 6.89 13.66 -3.73
CA GLN A 81 7.95 14.64 -3.52
C GLN A 81 8.17 14.95 -2.04
N SER A 82 7.10 15.21 -1.28
CA SER A 82 7.23 15.49 0.16
C SER A 82 7.79 14.31 0.93
N MET A 83 7.43 13.08 0.56
CA MET A 83 7.99 11.87 1.14
C MET A 83 9.48 11.75 0.85
N ARG A 84 9.89 12.03 -0.38
CA ARG A 84 11.29 11.98 -0.78
C ARG A 84 12.12 13.00 0.00
N GLU A 85 11.64 14.21 0.12
CA GLU A 85 12.31 15.28 0.89
C GLU A 85 12.44 14.91 2.37
N TYR A 86 11.37 14.36 2.95
CA TYR A 86 11.38 13.92 4.34
C TYR A 86 12.42 12.82 4.56
N LEU A 87 12.42 11.79 3.73
CA LEU A 87 13.35 10.66 3.86
C LEU A 87 14.80 11.10 3.68
N GLN A 88 15.06 12.02 2.75
CA GLN A 88 16.38 12.57 2.55
C GLN A 88 16.87 13.32 3.78
N ARG A 89 16.04 14.18 4.35
CA ARG A 89 16.37 14.97 5.55
C ARG A 89 16.63 14.05 6.74
N GLU A 90 15.77 13.08 6.99
CA GLU A 90 15.95 12.13 8.10
C GLU A 90 17.21 11.26 7.89
N GLY A 91 17.47 10.83 6.67
CA GLY A 91 18.69 10.09 6.34
C GLY A 91 19.96 10.89 6.61
N GLU A 92 19.98 12.18 6.27
CA GLU A 92 21.10 13.07 6.56
C GLU A 92 21.33 13.26 8.05
N LEU A 93 20.26 13.39 8.82
CA LEU A 93 20.35 13.51 10.29
C LEU A 93 20.91 12.25 10.92
N LEU A 94 20.48 11.08 10.47
CA LEU A 94 20.98 9.79 10.95
C LEU A 94 22.45 9.59 10.57
N GLU A 95 22.86 9.97 9.38
CA GLU A 95 24.24 9.91 8.93
C GLU A 95 25.15 10.78 9.80
N ARG A 96 24.72 12.00 10.13
CA ARG A 96 25.45 12.89 11.05
C ARG A 96 25.59 12.32 12.45
N ALA A 97 24.61 11.54 12.90
CA ALA A 97 24.64 10.86 14.20
C ALA A 97 25.46 9.55 14.18
N GLY A 98 26.00 9.17 13.02
CA GLY A 98 26.71 7.90 12.85
C GLY A 98 25.80 6.68 12.75
N ASP A 99 24.54 6.88 12.42
CA ASP A 99 23.54 5.83 12.21
C ASP A 99 23.36 5.54 10.73
N THR A 100 23.02 4.29 10.39
CA THR A 100 22.78 3.87 9.02
C THR A 100 21.34 4.09 8.56
N GLY A 101 20.44 4.46 9.44
CA GLY A 101 19.02 4.63 9.16
C GLY A 101 18.21 3.34 9.19
N TYR A 102 18.80 2.26 9.66
CA TYR A 102 18.10 0.97 9.83
C TYR A 102 17.88 0.62 11.29
#